data_4c129ae0d82e03929642b2cd1e6bf9f3
#
_entry.id   4c129ae0d82e03929642b2cd1e6bf9f3
#
_cell.length_a   1.000
_cell.length_b   1.000
_cell.length_c   1.000
_cell.angle_alpha   90.00
_cell.angle_beta   90.00
_cell.angle_gamma   90.00
#
_symmetry.space_group_name_H-M   'P 1'
#
loop_
_entity.id
_entity.type
_entity.pdbx_description
1 polymer ?
#
loop_
_entity_poly.entity_id
_entity_poly.type
_entity_poly.pdbx_seq_one_letter_code
_entity_poly.pdbx_strand_id
1 'polypeptide(L)'
;MVDFARGAPTKGSLDVTWNHGTPGRRGNGEPKIQVHYYDEHTVILRQSKSVSYEAPFLYLLFGNDRALLLDTGATADPKRFPLRETVDQIVATWLAKYPREGYKLVVAHTHGHGDHVAADGQFAGRAGTTVVAKDVDAVRSFFGFGDGWPDRTVSFDLGGRVLEVLGSPGHHGAAITVYDPWTGVLLTGDTVYPGRLYVSDRAAFVATMNRMVAFAGTRPVTHVLGCHVEMTGQPGRDFPLGATYQPGERALQMTPIQLTSVRDAAAAVSGQRGVHRFDDFIIYNEPGRSDQLKLLVSGLAYRLRAGRS
;
A
#
# COMPACT_ATOMS: atom_id res chain seq x y z
N MET A 1 -4.40 -6.90 28.17
CA MET A 1 -3.81 -6.04 27.12
C MET A 1 -2.78 -6.85 26.36
N VAL A 2 -2.64 -6.60 25.07
CA VAL A 2 -1.56 -7.21 24.27
C VAL A 2 -0.27 -6.44 24.58
N ASP A 3 0.80 -7.16 24.84
CA ASP A 3 2.13 -6.54 24.99
C ASP A 3 2.77 -6.41 23.60
N PHE A 4 2.76 -5.18 23.05
CA PHE A 4 3.38 -4.85 21.78
C PHE A 4 4.85 -4.41 21.91
N ALA A 5 5.37 -4.23 23.13
CA ALA A 5 6.74 -3.77 23.40
C ALA A 5 7.74 -4.93 23.43
N ARG A 6 7.81 -5.73 22.36
CA ARG A 6 8.76 -6.83 22.26
C ARG A 6 10.06 -6.38 21.58
N GLY A 7 11.18 -6.94 22.02
CA GLY A 7 12.51 -6.56 21.53
C GLY A 7 12.84 -7.03 20.10
N ALA A 8 11.97 -7.83 19.46
CA ALA A 8 12.16 -8.33 18.09
C ALA A 8 10.80 -8.44 17.38
N PRO A 9 10.77 -8.28 16.03
CA PRO A 9 9.56 -8.44 15.24
C PRO A 9 8.90 -9.80 15.42
N THR A 10 7.57 -9.81 15.49
CA THR A 10 6.77 -11.03 15.52
C THR A 10 6.75 -11.65 14.13
N LYS A 11 6.95 -12.97 14.07
CA LYS A 11 6.81 -13.69 12.81
C LYS A 11 5.35 -13.76 12.41
N GLY A 12 5.02 -13.18 11.27
CA GLY A 12 3.76 -13.39 10.57
C GLY A 12 3.95 -14.29 9.36
N SER A 13 2.87 -14.54 8.63
CA SER A 13 2.88 -15.36 7.42
C SER A 13 2.48 -14.52 6.20
N LEU A 14 3.27 -14.63 5.14
CA LEU A 14 2.92 -14.20 3.78
C LEU A 14 2.76 -15.42 2.85
N ASP A 15 2.57 -16.63 3.43
CA ASP A 15 2.21 -17.83 2.70
C ASP A 15 0.74 -17.76 2.27
N VAL A 16 0.50 -17.06 1.18
CA VAL A 16 -0.81 -16.79 0.62
C VAL A 16 -0.73 -16.67 -0.90
N THR A 17 -1.66 -17.32 -1.59
CA THR A 17 -1.89 -17.05 -3.00
C THR A 17 -2.89 -15.90 -3.13
N TRP A 18 -2.42 -14.78 -3.63
CA TRP A 18 -3.27 -13.62 -3.83
C TRP A 18 -4.20 -13.80 -5.03
N ASN A 19 -5.44 -13.32 -4.88
CA ASN A 19 -6.41 -13.31 -5.97
C ASN A 19 -5.91 -12.43 -7.11
N HIS A 20 -5.48 -13.05 -8.18
CA HIS A 20 -4.89 -12.38 -9.34
C HIS A 20 -5.90 -12.16 -10.49
N GLY A 21 -7.20 -12.34 -10.21
CA GLY A 21 -8.28 -12.22 -11.17
C GLY A 21 -8.48 -13.47 -12.01
N THR A 22 -9.36 -13.38 -13.01
CA THR A 22 -9.72 -14.48 -13.89
C THR A 22 -9.73 -14.04 -15.34
N PRO A 23 -9.43 -14.96 -16.29
CA PRO A 23 -9.63 -14.66 -17.70
C PRO A 23 -11.12 -14.47 -18.01
N GLY A 24 -11.42 -13.48 -18.86
CA GLY A 24 -12.77 -13.19 -19.32
C GLY A 24 -13.58 -12.29 -18.37
N ARG A 25 -14.87 -12.08 -18.70
CA ARG A 25 -15.77 -11.17 -17.98
C ARG A 25 -16.56 -11.82 -16.84
N ARG A 26 -16.56 -13.15 -16.76
CA ARG A 26 -17.25 -13.89 -15.70
C ARG A 26 -16.31 -14.09 -14.55
N GLY A 27 -16.61 -13.48 -13.38
CA GLY A 27 -15.87 -13.74 -12.15
C GLY A 27 -15.93 -15.24 -11.80
N ASN A 28 -14.87 -15.75 -11.18
CA ASN A 28 -14.73 -17.16 -10.76
C ASN A 28 -15.26 -17.41 -9.34
N GLY A 29 -16.04 -16.51 -8.78
CA GLY A 29 -16.46 -16.61 -7.38
C GLY A 29 -15.44 -16.11 -6.37
N GLU A 30 -14.34 -15.46 -6.81
CA GLU A 30 -13.40 -14.79 -5.90
C GLU A 30 -14.13 -13.75 -5.04
N PRO A 31 -13.80 -13.64 -3.75
CA PRO A 31 -14.37 -12.63 -2.89
C PRO A 31 -13.98 -11.23 -3.40
N LYS A 32 -14.87 -10.24 -3.20
CA LYS A 32 -14.61 -8.84 -3.57
C LYS A 32 -13.42 -8.25 -2.82
N ILE A 33 -13.17 -8.77 -1.63
CA ILE A 33 -12.03 -8.45 -0.76
C ILE A 33 -11.45 -9.78 -0.28
N GLN A 34 -10.20 -10.05 -0.60
CA GLN A 34 -9.46 -11.15 0.01
C GLN A 34 -8.89 -10.66 1.33
N VAL A 35 -9.11 -11.44 2.39
CA VAL A 35 -8.63 -11.15 3.75
C VAL A 35 -7.54 -12.16 4.09
N HIS A 36 -6.39 -11.66 4.50
CA HIS A 36 -5.27 -12.47 4.96
C HIS A 36 -4.78 -11.97 6.32
N TYR A 37 -4.73 -12.87 7.29
CA TYR A 37 -4.17 -12.57 8.61
C TYR A 37 -2.66 -12.83 8.56
N TYR A 38 -1.86 -11.74 8.49
CA TYR A 38 -0.41 -11.83 8.57
C TYR A 38 0.01 -12.38 9.93
N ASP A 39 -0.59 -11.84 10.98
CA ASP A 39 -0.60 -12.37 12.33
C ASP A 39 -1.96 -12.04 12.99
N GLU A 40 -2.07 -12.30 14.29
CA GLU A 40 -3.32 -12.08 15.03
C GLU A 40 -3.72 -10.61 15.15
N HIS A 41 -2.78 -9.69 14.95
CA HIS A 41 -2.96 -8.25 15.13
C HIS A 41 -2.70 -7.45 13.84
N THR A 42 -2.47 -8.13 12.72
CA THR A 42 -2.14 -7.51 11.44
C THR A 42 -2.86 -8.23 10.31
N VAL A 43 -3.71 -7.51 9.60
CA VAL A 43 -4.50 -8.05 8.50
C VAL A 43 -4.17 -7.32 7.21
N ILE A 44 -3.95 -8.08 6.15
CA ILE A 44 -3.76 -7.57 4.79
C ILE A 44 -5.04 -7.83 4.00
N LEU A 45 -5.56 -6.79 3.38
CA LEU A 45 -6.74 -6.89 2.53
C LEU A 45 -6.31 -6.65 1.08
N ARG A 46 -6.86 -7.41 0.14
CA ARG A 46 -6.68 -7.14 -1.28
C ARG A 46 -8.03 -6.94 -1.95
N GLN A 47 -8.22 -5.81 -2.62
CA GLN A 47 -9.37 -5.60 -3.47
C GLN A 47 -9.32 -6.52 -4.68
N SER A 48 -10.44 -7.15 -5.06
CA SER A 48 -10.47 -8.05 -6.21
C SER A 48 -10.30 -7.28 -7.53
N LYS A 49 -9.57 -7.87 -8.47
CA LYS A 49 -9.46 -7.38 -9.85
C LYS A 49 -10.78 -7.38 -10.61
N SER A 50 -11.77 -8.14 -10.15
CA SER A 50 -13.13 -8.08 -10.68
C SER A 50 -13.89 -6.82 -10.25
N VAL A 51 -13.46 -6.16 -9.18
CA VAL A 51 -14.03 -4.91 -8.66
C VAL A 51 -13.31 -3.70 -9.26
N SER A 52 -11.97 -3.71 -9.24
CA SER A 52 -11.10 -2.72 -9.88
C SER A 52 -9.84 -3.39 -10.37
N TYR A 53 -9.36 -3.04 -11.57
CA TYR A 53 -8.08 -3.55 -12.09
C TYR A 53 -6.87 -3.12 -11.26
N GLU A 54 -6.98 -2.00 -10.52
CA GLU A 54 -5.94 -1.52 -9.60
C GLU A 54 -5.70 -2.54 -8.49
N ALA A 55 -6.77 -3.13 -7.94
CA ALA A 55 -6.72 -4.17 -6.91
C ALA A 55 -5.71 -3.88 -5.79
N PRO A 56 -5.79 -2.69 -5.15
CA PRO A 56 -4.82 -2.30 -4.14
C PRO A 56 -4.87 -3.22 -2.92
N PHE A 57 -3.72 -3.30 -2.25
CA PHE A 57 -3.59 -3.88 -0.92
C PHE A 57 -3.82 -2.79 0.12
N LEU A 58 -4.54 -3.15 1.18
CA LEU A 58 -4.83 -2.30 2.32
C LEU A 58 -4.37 -3.02 3.59
N TYR A 59 -4.05 -2.27 4.62
CA TYR A 59 -3.49 -2.82 5.85
C TYR A 59 -4.32 -2.42 7.06
N LEU A 60 -4.70 -3.38 7.90
CA LEU A 60 -5.41 -3.15 9.15
C LEU A 60 -4.55 -3.61 10.31
N LEU A 61 -4.10 -2.65 11.13
CA LEU A 61 -3.19 -2.85 12.25
C LEU A 61 -3.94 -2.61 13.57
N PHE A 62 -3.89 -3.57 14.48
CA PHE A 62 -4.54 -3.49 15.78
C PHE A 62 -3.55 -3.08 16.87
N GLY A 63 -3.92 -2.10 17.68
CA GLY A 63 -3.31 -1.78 18.98
C GLY A 63 -4.31 -1.97 20.10
N ASN A 64 -3.97 -1.60 21.34
CA ASN A 64 -4.89 -1.78 22.47
C ASN A 64 -6.02 -0.74 22.53
N ASP A 65 -5.83 0.47 21.98
CA ASP A 65 -6.81 1.57 22.07
C ASP A 65 -7.55 1.81 20.76
N ARG A 66 -6.89 1.48 19.64
CA ARG A 66 -7.42 1.71 18.29
C ARG A 66 -6.78 0.80 17.26
N ALA A 67 -7.50 0.61 16.14
CA ALA A 67 -6.93 0.08 14.91
C ALA A 67 -6.60 1.21 13.93
N LEU A 68 -5.63 0.97 13.05
CA LEU A 68 -5.33 1.77 11.87
C LEU A 68 -5.72 0.97 10.63
N LEU A 69 -6.64 1.50 9.82
CA LEU A 69 -6.83 1.08 8.43
C LEU A 69 -6.03 2.02 7.56
N LEU A 70 -5.06 1.49 6.85
CA LEU A 70 -4.23 2.23 5.90
C LEU A 70 -4.74 1.95 4.48
N ASP A 71 -5.25 3.00 3.84
CA ASP A 71 -5.97 3.06 2.57
C ASP A 71 -7.40 2.48 2.59
N THR A 72 -8.22 2.94 1.63
CA THR A 72 -9.62 2.52 1.48
C THR A 72 -9.95 2.01 0.08
N GLY A 73 -8.93 1.77 -0.77
CA GLY A 73 -9.10 1.12 -2.05
C GLY A 73 -9.65 2.00 -3.17
N ALA A 74 -9.94 1.36 -4.31
CA ALA A 74 -10.22 1.97 -5.60
C ALA A 74 -11.73 2.03 -5.96
N THR A 75 -12.63 1.77 -5.02
CA THR A 75 -14.07 1.68 -5.32
C THR A 75 -14.92 2.19 -4.16
N ALA A 76 -15.69 3.25 -4.41
CA ALA A 76 -16.53 3.90 -3.42
C ALA A 76 -17.80 3.11 -3.07
N ASP A 77 -18.43 2.44 -4.06
CA ASP A 77 -19.72 1.77 -3.92
C ASP A 77 -19.62 0.55 -2.98
N PRO A 78 -20.30 0.58 -1.81
CA PRO A 78 -20.25 -0.53 -0.85
C PRO A 78 -20.93 -1.82 -1.39
N LYS A 79 -21.79 -1.74 -2.37
CA LYS A 79 -22.36 -2.94 -3.01
C LYS A 79 -21.31 -3.69 -3.83
N ARG A 80 -20.38 -2.98 -4.42
CA ARG A 80 -19.29 -3.55 -5.21
C ARG A 80 -18.05 -3.85 -4.36
N PHE A 81 -17.78 -3.02 -3.36
CA PHE A 81 -16.61 -3.10 -2.48
C PHE A 81 -17.03 -2.83 -1.03
N PRO A 82 -17.53 -3.84 -0.28
CA PRO A 82 -18.07 -3.68 1.06
C PRO A 82 -16.96 -3.56 2.11
N LEU A 83 -16.08 -2.55 1.97
CA LEU A 83 -14.88 -2.43 2.79
C LEU A 83 -15.23 -2.20 4.25
N ARG A 84 -16.16 -1.29 4.55
CA ARG A 84 -16.57 -1.02 5.93
C ARG A 84 -17.12 -2.27 6.62
N GLU A 85 -18.02 -2.99 5.97
CA GLU A 85 -18.59 -4.22 6.52
C GLU A 85 -17.51 -5.26 6.82
N THR A 86 -16.57 -5.45 5.88
CA THR A 86 -15.44 -6.37 6.05
C THR A 86 -14.55 -5.93 7.24
N VAL A 87 -14.21 -4.65 7.34
CA VAL A 87 -13.40 -4.12 8.45
C VAL A 87 -14.15 -4.25 9.78
N ASP A 88 -15.45 -3.94 9.82
CA ASP A 88 -16.26 -4.07 11.02
C ASP A 88 -16.32 -5.52 11.53
N GLN A 89 -16.44 -6.50 10.63
CA GLN A 89 -16.43 -7.93 10.97
C GLN A 89 -15.05 -8.36 11.55
N ILE A 90 -13.96 -7.91 10.94
CA ILE A 90 -12.60 -8.21 11.42
C ILE A 90 -12.37 -7.57 12.79
N VAL A 91 -12.74 -6.31 12.97
CA VAL A 91 -12.63 -5.59 14.25
C VAL A 91 -13.48 -6.28 15.33
N ALA A 92 -14.71 -6.66 15.03
CA ALA A 92 -15.58 -7.37 15.96
C ALA A 92 -14.99 -8.74 16.38
N THR A 93 -14.42 -9.48 15.42
CA THR A 93 -13.75 -10.77 15.68
C THR A 93 -12.53 -10.57 16.61
N TRP A 94 -11.73 -9.54 16.36
CA TRP A 94 -10.59 -9.23 17.21
C TRP A 94 -11.02 -8.81 18.62
N LEU A 95 -12.05 -7.95 18.74
CA LEU A 95 -12.59 -7.49 20.02
C LEU A 95 -13.27 -8.61 20.82
N ALA A 96 -13.82 -9.62 20.18
CA ALA A 96 -14.34 -10.80 20.88
C ALA A 96 -13.24 -11.55 21.63
N LYS A 97 -12.01 -11.55 21.09
CA LYS A 97 -10.84 -12.17 21.73
C LYS A 97 -10.10 -11.20 22.67
N TYR A 98 -10.08 -9.94 22.34
CA TYR A 98 -9.41 -8.87 23.08
C TYR A 98 -10.39 -7.74 23.42
N PRO A 99 -11.31 -7.92 24.38
CA PRO A 99 -12.35 -6.95 24.70
C PRO A 99 -11.76 -5.59 25.09
N ARG A 100 -12.26 -4.51 24.49
CA ARG A 100 -11.90 -3.12 24.78
C ARG A 100 -13.15 -2.25 24.69
N GLU A 101 -13.37 -1.43 25.73
CA GLU A 101 -14.42 -0.41 25.70
C GLU A 101 -13.95 0.80 24.90
N GLY A 102 -14.87 1.42 24.14
CA GLY A 102 -14.57 2.63 23.41
C GLY A 102 -13.49 2.49 22.32
N TYR A 103 -13.29 1.26 21.79
CA TYR A 103 -12.26 0.99 20.77
C TYR A 103 -12.47 1.85 19.52
N LYS A 104 -11.41 2.45 19.02
CA LYS A 104 -11.46 3.43 17.94
C LYS A 104 -10.89 2.85 16.64
N LEU A 105 -11.26 3.47 15.51
CA LEU A 105 -10.66 3.21 14.20
C LEU A 105 -10.09 4.52 13.65
N VAL A 106 -8.86 4.48 13.19
CA VAL A 106 -8.27 5.53 12.37
C VAL A 106 -8.20 5.00 10.93
N VAL A 107 -8.73 5.77 10.00
CA VAL A 107 -8.58 5.55 8.55
C VAL A 107 -7.61 6.61 8.06
N ALA A 108 -6.45 6.19 7.61
CA ALA A 108 -5.43 7.06 7.05
C ALA A 108 -4.97 6.51 5.70
N HIS A 109 -4.21 7.30 4.94
CA HIS A 109 -3.85 6.95 3.59
C HIS A 109 -2.34 7.00 3.41
N THR A 110 -1.82 6.05 2.64
CA THR A 110 -0.44 6.12 2.17
C THR A 110 -0.23 7.37 1.31
N HIS A 111 -1.26 7.74 0.55
CA HIS A 111 -1.32 9.01 -0.21
C HIS A 111 -2.74 9.28 -0.76
N GLY A 112 -2.93 10.42 -1.44
CA GLY A 112 -4.25 10.92 -1.80
C GLY A 112 -4.78 10.52 -3.18
N HIS A 113 -4.21 9.54 -3.91
CA HIS A 113 -4.75 9.10 -5.19
C HIS A 113 -6.06 8.35 -5.04
N GLY A 114 -6.88 8.35 -6.10
CA GLY A 114 -8.25 7.87 -6.08
C GLY A 114 -8.42 6.39 -5.73
N ASP A 115 -7.43 5.58 -6.04
CA ASP A 115 -7.39 4.14 -5.77
C ASP A 115 -6.97 3.80 -4.32
N HIS A 116 -6.63 4.81 -3.51
CA HIS A 116 -6.31 4.67 -2.09
C HIS A 116 -7.37 5.27 -1.16
N VAL A 117 -8.26 6.14 -1.68
CA VAL A 117 -9.19 6.94 -0.87
C VAL A 117 -10.66 6.77 -1.28
N ALA A 118 -10.96 5.93 -2.27
CA ALA A 118 -12.29 5.89 -2.88
C ALA A 118 -13.40 5.53 -1.90
N ALA A 119 -13.14 4.63 -0.94
CA ALA A 119 -14.18 4.18 -0.01
C ALA A 119 -14.21 4.94 1.33
N ASP A 120 -13.54 6.09 1.46
CA ASP A 120 -13.59 6.94 2.66
C ASP A 120 -15.01 7.23 3.13
N GLY A 121 -15.90 7.49 2.17
CA GLY A 121 -17.32 7.76 2.42
C GLY A 121 -18.06 6.62 3.13
N GLN A 122 -17.58 5.38 3.05
CA GLN A 122 -18.15 4.27 3.79
C GLN A 122 -17.91 4.36 5.29
N PHE A 123 -16.86 5.09 5.73
CA PHE A 123 -16.49 5.29 7.12
C PHE A 123 -17.08 6.59 7.69
N ALA A 124 -17.66 7.45 6.84
CA ALA A 124 -18.36 8.64 7.29
C ALA A 124 -19.51 8.27 8.24
N GLY A 125 -19.56 8.91 9.41
CA GLY A 125 -20.58 8.62 10.42
C GLY A 125 -20.42 7.29 11.17
N ARG A 126 -19.35 6.50 10.95
CA ARG A 126 -19.04 5.36 11.80
C ARG A 126 -18.56 5.85 13.18
N ALA A 127 -19.26 5.43 14.24
CA ALA A 127 -18.90 5.82 15.60
C ALA A 127 -17.46 5.42 15.95
N GLY A 128 -16.75 6.29 16.69
CA GLY A 128 -15.38 6.04 17.11
C GLY A 128 -14.36 6.02 15.96
N THR A 129 -14.68 6.59 14.79
CA THR A 129 -13.80 6.60 13.63
C THR A 129 -13.32 8.01 13.31
N THR A 130 -12.04 8.13 13.03
CA THR A 130 -11.42 9.31 12.43
C THR A 130 -10.93 8.96 11.03
N VAL A 131 -11.40 9.69 10.03
CA VAL A 131 -10.86 9.61 8.65
C VAL A 131 -9.92 10.81 8.47
N VAL A 132 -8.66 10.53 8.22
CA VAL A 132 -7.63 11.55 8.05
C VAL A 132 -7.74 12.16 6.66
N ALA A 133 -7.78 13.48 6.56
CA ALA A 133 -7.77 14.14 5.27
C ALA A 133 -6.42 13.95 4.54
N LYS A 134 -6.47 13.94 3.22
CA LYS A 134 -5.41 13.44 2.32
C LYS A 134 -4.46 14.52 1.78
N ASP A 135 -4.72 15.79 2.11
CA ASP A 135 -3.79 16.87 1.76
C ASP A 135 -2.58 16.90 2.71
N VAL A 136 -1.51 17.51 2.24
CA VAL A 136 -0.22 17.53 2.93
C VAL A 136 -0.31 18.16 4.33
N ASP A 137 -1.09 19.22 4.48
CA ASP A 137 -1.16 19.95 5.75
C ASP A 137 -1.97 19.16 6.79
N ALA A 138 -3.03 18.49 6.35
CA ALA A 138 -3.80 17.60 7.21
C ALA A 138 -2.98 16.40 7.68
N VAL A 139 -2.22 15.76 6.77
CA VAL A 139 -1.33 14.63 7.10
C VAL A 139 -0.25 15.07 8.09
N ARG A 140 0.42 16.21 7.82
CA ARG A 140 1.43 16.79 8.73
C ARG A 140 0.88 17.07 10.12
N SER A 141 -0.29 17.68 10.17
CA SER A 141 -0.97 18.03 11.43
C SER A 141 -1.39 16.79 12.20
N PHE A 142 -2.03 15.83 11.54
CA PHE A 142 -2.56 14.62 12.17
C PHE A 142 -1.46 13.76 12.80
N PHE A 143 -0.38 13.50 12.06
CA PHE A 143 0.74 12.69 12.55
C PHE A 143 1.76 13.46 13.39
N GLY A 144 1.65 14.79 13.46
CA GLY A 144 2.53 15.62 14.28
C GLY A 144 3.91 15.89 13.66
N PHE A 145 4.03 15.93 12.36
CA PHE A 145 5.28 16.27 11.67
C PHE A 145 5.72 17.72 11.93
N GLY A 146 4.77 18.65 12.05
CA GLY A 146 5.08 20.07 12.19
C GLY A 146 5.95 20.58 11.03
N ASP A 147 6.97 21.38 11.37
CA ASP A 147 7.93 21.92 10.39
C ASP A 147 9.00 20.88 9.96
N GLY A 148 9.00 19.70 10.57
CA GLY A 148 9.95 18.62 10.25
C GLY A 148 9.57 17.78 9.04
N TRP A 149 8.47 18.08 8.34
CA TRP A 149 8.07 17.39 7.10
C TRP A 149 9.04 17.70 5.94
N PRO A 150 9.43 16.70 5.15
CA PRO A 150 9.19 15.26 5.27
C PRO A 150 10.32 14.52 5.99
N ASP A 151 11.29 15.24 6.57
CA ASP A 151 12.57 14.68 7.02
C ASP A 151 12.52 14.06 8.41
N ARG A 152 11.58 14.50 9.23
CA ARG A 152 11.38 13.97 10.58
C ARG A 152 10.57 12.67 10.54
N THR A 153 11.02 11.64 11.27
CA THR A 153 10.19 10.48 11.61
C THR A 153 9.36 10.82 12.85
N VAL A 154 8.08 10.46 12.84
CA VAL A 154 7.15 10.70 13.95
C VAL A 154 6.55 9.38 14.44
N SER A 155 6.16 9.33 15.72
CA SER A 155 5.53 8.15 16.32
C SER A 155 4.02 8.28 16.31
N PHE A 156 3.32 7.19 16.00
CA PHE A 156 1.87 7.10 16.06
C PHE A 156 1.45 5.88 16.89
N ASP A 157 0.93 6.12 18.11
CA ASP A 157 0.59 5.07 19.05
C ASP A 157 -0.85 4.57 18.86
N LEU A 158 -0.99 3.26 18.69
CA LEU A 158 -2.28 2.56 18.62
C LEU A 158 -2.74 2.00 19.98
N GLY A 159 -2.05 2.34 21.05
CA GLY A 159 -2.22 1.77 22.38
C GLY A 159 -1.16 0.70 22.66
N GLY A 160 0.07 1.16 22.86
CA GLY A 160 1.26 0.33 23.07
C GLY A 160 1.89 -0.24 21.80
N ARG A 161 1.18 -0.31 20.67
CA ARG A 161 1.76 -0.55 19.34
C ARG A 161 2.10 0.80 18.71
N VAL A 162 3.35 1.19 18.84
CA VAL A 162 3.85 2.48 18.38
C VAL A 162 4.43 2.33 16.98
N LEU A 163 3.74 2.89 16.00
CA LEU A 163 4.20 2.95 14.61
C LEU A 163 5.17 4.11 14.43
N GLU A 164 6.10 3.98 13.51
CA GLU A 164 6.95 5.07 13.06
C GLU A 164 6.52 5.52 11.65
N VAL A 165 6.22 6.80 11.48
CA VAL A 165 5.70 7.35 10.22
C VAL A 165 6.72 8.30 9.62
N LEU A 166 7.04 8.08 8.34
CA LEU A 166 7.96 8.88 7.55
C LEU A 166 7.20 9.63 6.47
N GLY A 167 7.57 10.88 6.20
CA GLY A 167 7.16 11.54 4.96
C GLY A 167 7.89 10.91 3.76
N SER A 168 7.15 10.53 2.73
CA SER A 168 7.70 9.88 1.53
C SER A 168 7.25 10.54 0.21
N PRO A 169 7.40 11.89 0.07
CA PRO A 169 7.03 12.56 -1.18
C PRO A 169 7.91 12.11 -2.35
N GLY A 170 7.35 12.26 -3.56
CA GLY A 170 8.02 11.91 -4.82
C GLY A 170 7.08 11.24 -5.81
N HIS A 171 6.29 10.25 -5.36
CA HIS A 171 5.11 9.76 -6.06
C HIS A 171 3.94 10.73 -5.88
N HIS A 172 3.64 11.10 -4.65
CA HIS A 172 2.60 12.08 -4.27
C HIS A 172 3.13 12.97 -3.15
N GLY A 173 2.76 14.28 -3.14
CA GLY A 173 3.29 15.25 -2.18
C GLY A 173 2.96 14.96 -0.72
N ALA A 174 1.83 14.33 -0.43
CA ALA A 174 1.39 13.94 0.91
C ALA A 174 1.68 12.46 1.24
N ALA A 175 2.53 11.77 0.46
CA ALA A 175 2.79 10.37 0.69
C ALA A 175 3.51 10.12 2.01
N ILE A 176 3.09 9.05 2.70
CA ILE A 176 3.73 8.56 3.93
C ILE A 176 4.11 7.09 3.78
N THR A 177 5.14 6.71 4.52
CA THR A 177 5.55 5.33 4.74
C THR A 177 5.41 5.03 6.23
N VAL A 178 4.87 3.87 6.55
CA VAL A 178 4.63 3.45 7.95
C VAL A 178 5.48 2.24 8.26
N TYR A 179 6.34 2.34 9.28
CA TYR A 179 7.05 1.20 9.84
C TYR A 179 6.34 0.70 11.09
N ASP A 180 6.12 -0.57 11.16
CA ASP A 180 5.54 -1.25 12.29
C ASP A 180 6.59 -2.10 13.03
N PRO A 181 7.10 -1.67 14.18
CA PRO A 181 8.10 -2.44 14.93
C PRO A 181 7.60 -3.81 15.41
N TRP A 182 6.27 -3.99 15.56
CA TRP A 182 5.68 -5.26 15.96
C TRP A 182 5.92 -6.38 14.93
N THR A 183 5.82 -6.06 13.66
CA THR A 183 6.02 -7.02 12.55
C THR A 183 7.36 -6.85 11.86
N GLY A 184 8.02 -5.71 12.02
CA GLY A 184 9.18 -5.31 11.23
C GLY A 184 8.83 -4.94 9.79
N VAL A 185 7.55 -4.73 9.47
CA VAL A 185 7.09 -4.42 8.12
C VAL A 185 7.15 -2.92 7.85
N LEU A 186 7.65 -2.55 6.67
CA LEU A 186 7.65 -1.20 6.13
C LEU A 186 6.55 -1.10 5.06
N LEU A 187 5.47 -0.36 5.35
CA LEU A 187 4.33 -0.14 4.46
C LEU A 187 4.57 1.13 3.64
N THR A 188 4.77 0.99 2.34
CA THR A 188 5.33 2.04 1.48
C THR A 188 4.35 2.66 0.51
N GLY A 189 3.09 2.21 0.49
CA GLY A 189 2.12 2.66 -0.51
C GLY A 189 2.65 2.47 -1.92
N ASP A 190 2.55 3.52 -2.73
CA ASP A 190 3.03 3.52 -4.11
C ASP A 190 4.44 4.09 -4.29
N THR A 191 5.13 4.35 -3.17
CA THR A 191 6.53 4.78 -3.24
C THR A 191 7.44 3.61 -3.62
N VAL A 192 7.20 2.40 -3.06
CA VAL A 192 7.97 1.19 -3.38
C VAL A 192 7.05 -0.03 -3.41
N TYR A 193 6.94 -0.71 -4.55
CA TYR A 193 6.19 -1.95 -4.74
C TYR A 193 6.70 -2.69 -5.98
N PRO A 194 6.40 -3.98 -6.17
CA PRO A 194 6.78 -4.71 -7.38
C PRO A 194 5.89 -4.31 -8.56
N GLY A 195 6.15 -3.14 -9.13
CA GLY A 195 5.33 -2.54 -10.17
C GLY A 195 5.94 -1.30 -10.81
N ARG A 196 5.07 -0.43 -11.32
CA ARG A 196 5.41 0.84 -11.98
C ARG A 196 5.47 1.98 -10.96
N LEU A 197 6.66 2.31 -10.51
CA LEU A 197 6.90 3.41 -9.59
C LEU A 197 6.79 4.74 -10.35
N TYR A 198 5.63 5.39 -10.25
CA TYR A 198 5.37 6.67 -10.90
C TYR A 198 5.97 7.81 -10.08
N VAL A 199 6.96 8.48 -10.66
CA VAL A 199 7.69 9.58 -10.02
C VAL A 199 7.20 10.90 -10.61
N SER A 200 6.53 11.70 -9.77
CA SER A 200 6.05 13.03 -10.12
C SER A 200 7.05 14.15 -9.78
N ASP A 201 7.87 13.93 -8.74
CA ASP A 201 8.97 14.79 -8.32
C ASP A 201 10.22 13.94 -8.08
N ARG A 202 11.17 14.05 -9.00
CA ARG A 202 12.42 13.26 -8.99
C ARG A 202 13.31 13.58 -7.80
N ALA A 203 13.45 14.84 -7.45
CA ALA A 203 14.31 15.27 -6.37
C ALA A 203 13.76 14.76 -5.02
N ALA A 204 12.46 14.93 -4.80
CA ALA A 204 11.78 14.44 -3.62
C ALA A 204 11.81 12.90 -3.54
N PHE A 205 11.65 12.19 -4.68
CA PHE A 205 11.71 10.72 -4.71
C PHE A 205 13.09 10.20 -4.32
N VAL A 206 14.17 10.74 -4.88
CA VAL A 206 15.55 10.36 -4.52
C VAL A 206 15.84 10.65 -3.05
N ALA A 207 15.44 11.82 -2.56
CA ALA A 207 15.60 12.17 -1.14
C ALA A 207 14.81 11.20 -0.24
N THR A 208 13.58 10.87 -0.60
CA THR A 208 12.74 9.89 0.09
C THR A 208 13.42 8.51 0.12
N MET A 209 13.90 8.02 -1.01
CA MET A 209 14.56 6.71 -1.07
C MET A 209 15.83 6.65 -0.21
N ASN A 210 16.62 7.72 -0.17
CA ASN A 210 17.77 7.82 0.71
C ASN A 210 17.36 7.76 2.19
N ARG A 211 16.32 8.51 2.61
CA ARG A 211 15.81 8.46 3.99
C ARG A 211 15.28 7.08 4.36
N MET A 212 14.50 6.45 3.48
CA MET A 212 13.92 5.12 3.74
C MET A 212 15.00 4.05 3.90
N VAL A 213 16.03 4.05 3.05
CA VAL A 213 17.15 3.08 3.17
C VAL A 213 17.96 3.34 4.44
N ALA A 214 18.26 4.61 4.75
CA ALA A 214 18.95 4.97 6.00
C ALA A 214 18.12 4.55 7.23
N PHE A 215 16.81 4.79 7.22
CA PHE A 215 15.88 4.37 8.26
C PHE A 215 15.86 2.84 8.41
N ALA A 216 15.72 2.10 7.32
CA ALA A 216 15.69 0.65 7.32
C ALA A 216 17.01 0.03 7.81
N GLY A 217 18.14 0.69 7.56
CA GLY A 217 19.46 0.24 8.02
C GLY A 217 19.66 0.29 9.54
N THR A 218 18.79 0.98 10.27
CA THR A 218 18.85 1.13 11.74
C THR A 218 17.71 0.38 12.47
N ARG A 219 16.92 -0.40 11.76
CA ARG A 219 15.74 -1.10 12.29
C ARG A 219 15.67 -2.52 11.74
N PRO A 220 15.05 -3.47 12.48
CA PRO A 220 14.88 -4.84 12.02
C PRO A 220 13.74 -4.94 11.00
N VAL A 221 13.91 -4.30 9.81
CA VAL A 221 12.93 -4.41 8.73
C VAL A 221 12.93 -5.82 8.16
N THR A 222 11.78 -6.49 8.23
CA THR A 222 11.59 -7.85 7.71
C THR A 222 11.17 -7.86 6.26
N HIS A 223 10.20 -7.00 5.91
CA HIS A 223 9.61 -6.90 4.57
C HIS A 223 9.24 -5.45 4.24
N VAL A 224 9.21 -5.16 2.95
CA VAL A 224 8.68 -3.91 2.38
C VAL A 224 7.41 -4.27 1.60
N LEU A 225 6.27 -3.73 2.00
CA LEU A 225 4.98 -3.99 1.38
C LEU A 225 4.41 -2.70 0.80
N GLY A 226 4.24 -2.67 -0.50
CA GLY A 226 3.51 -1.58 -1.18
C GLY A 226 2.03 -1.90 -1.37
N CYS A 227 1.33 -1.06 -2.14
CA CYS A 227 -0.11 -1.23 -2.33
C CYS A 227 -0.49 -1.95 -3.63
N HIS A 228 0.46 -2.26 -4.52
CA HIS A 228 0.18 -2.91 -5.80
C HIS A 228 1.18 -4.02 -6.13
N VAL A 229 0.75 -4.92 -7.02
CA VAL A 229 1.63 -5.85 -7.74
C VAL A 229 1.29 -5.74 -9.22
N GLU A 230 2.26 -5.29 -10.02
CA GLU A 230 2.09 -5.12 -11.45
C GLU A 230 3.16 -5.85 -12.27
N MET A 231 4.23 -6.33 -11.61
CA MET A 231 5.27 -7.13 -12.24
C MET A 231 4.86 -8.58 -12.38
N THR A 232 5.24 -9.18 -13.51
CA THR A 232 5.14 -10.63 -13.72
C THR A 232 6.26 -11.35 -12.97
N GLY A 233 6.19 -12.68 -12.86
CA GLY A 233 7.31 -13.49 -12.35
C GLY A 233 8.59 -13.41 -13.19
N GLN A 234 8.51 -12.85 -14.42
CA GLN A 234 9.68 -12.65 -15.29
C GLN A 234 10.34 -11.29 -15.01
N PRO A 235 11.68 -11.24 -14.87
CA PRO A 235 12.40 -10.00 -14.65
C PRO A 235 12.10 -8.92 -15.70
N GLY A 236 11.91 -7.68 -15.24
CA GLY A 236 11.71 -6.51 -16.10
C GLY A 236 10.39 -6.45 -16.86
N ARG A 237 9.46 -7.39 -16.61
CA ARG A 237 8.16 -7.45 -17.28
C ARG A 237 7.01 -7.14 -16.35
N ASP A 238 6.15 -6.24 -16.80
CA ASP A 238 4.89 -5.88 -16.15
C ASP A 238 3.67 -6.37 -16.93
N PHE A 239 2.55 -6.49 -16.22
CA PHE A 239 1.25 -6.71 -16.87
C PHE A 239 0.78 -5.42 -17.56
N PRO A 240 0.01 -5.53 -18.66
CA PRO A 240 -0.56 -4.37 -19.31
C PRO A 240 -1.42 -3.51 -18.37
N LEU A 241 -1.44 -2.19 -18.58
CA LEU A 241 -2.30 -1.30 -17.83
C LEU A 241 -3.76 -1.73 -17.94
N GLY A 242 -4.45 -1.80 -16.78
CA GLY A 242 -5.83 -2.21 -16.73
C GLY A 242 -6.05 -3.73 -16.83
N ALA A 243 -5.00 -4.52 -16.65
CA ALA A 243 -5.10 -5.98 -16.63
C ALA A 243 -5.95 -6.45 -15.44
N THR A 244 -7.03 -7.16 -15.73
CA THR A 244 -7.94 -7.77 -14.75
C THR A 244 -7.61 -9.24 -14.44
N TYR A 245 -6.58 -9.78 -15.10
CA TYR A 245 -6.05 -11.11 -14.87
C TYR A 245 -4.52 -11.07 -14.93
N GLN A 246 -3.87 -11.42 -13.82
CA GLN A 246 -2.42 -11.33 -13.64
C GLN A 246 -1.85 -12.65 -13.09
N PRO A 247 -1.94 -13.75 -13.86
CA PRO A 247 -1.42 -15.04 -13.41
C PRO A 247 0.11 -15.00 -13.29
N GLY A 248 0.64 -15.57 -12.22
CA GLY A 248 2.08 -15.56 -12.00
C GLY A 248 2.64 -14.17 -11.71
N GLU A 249 1.85 -13.31 -11.05
CA GLU A 249 2.34 -12.02 -10.51
C GLU A 249 3.47 -12.26 -9.51
N ARG A 250 4.33 -11.25 -9.34
CA ARG A 250 5.35 -11.29 -8.30
C ARG A 250 4.74 -11.33 -6.92
N ALA A 251 5.54 -11.77 -5.95
CA ALA A 251 5.19 -11.66 -4.54
C ALA A 251 4.99 -10.18 -4.15
N LEU A 252 4.01 -9.91 -3.29
CA LEU A 252 3.76 -8.58 -2.75
C LEU A 252 4.98 -8.03 -1.99
N GLN A 253 5.61 -8.88 -1.20
CA GLN A 253 6.71 -8.50 -0.34
C GLN A 253 8.01 -8.32 -1.12
N MET A 254 8.64 -7.18 -0.89
CA MET A 254 10.01 -6.90 -1.25
C MET A 254 10.91 -7.00 -0.01
N THR A 255 12.19 -7.19 -0.24
CA THR A 255 13.22 -7.27 0.79
C THR A 255 13.88 -5.90 1.04
N PRO A 256 14.57 -5.69 2.18
CA PRO A 256 15.41 -4.49 2.38
C PRO A 256 16.51 -4.33 1.32
N ILE A 257 16.99 -5.44 0.73
CA ILE A 257 17.97 -5.39 -0.39
C ILE A 257 17.30 -4.79 -1.63
N GLN A 258 16.07 -5.21 -1.95
CA GLN A 258 15.32 -4.64 -3.07
C GLN A 258 14.97 -3.17 -2.85
N LEU A 259 14.67 -2.75 -1.60
CA LEU A 259 14.52 -1.33 -1.26
C LEU A 259 15.79 -0.54 -1.58
N THR A 260 16.97 -1.07 -1.24
CA THR A 260 18.27 -0.49 -1.60
C THR A 260 18.43 -0.41 -3.12
N SER A 261 18.03 -1.46 -3.85
CA SER A 261 18.07 -1.48 -5.32
C SER A 261 17.18 -0.39 -5.93
N VAL A 262 15.99 -0.12 -5.36
CA VAL A 262 15.13 0.99 -5.81
C VAL A 262 15.82 2.33 -5.58
N ARG A 263 16.46 2.55 -4.43
CA ARG A 263 17.24 3.76 -4.11
C ARG A 263 18.34 3.99 -5.14
N ASP A 264 19.14 2.96 -5.42
CA ASP A 264 20.28 3.04 -6.33
C ASP A 264 19.80 3.31 -7.77
N ALA A 265 18.74 2.63 -8.19
CA ALA A 265 18.11 2.85 -9.48
C ALA A 265 17.55 4.29 -9.61
N ALA A 266 16.83 4.78 -8.58
CA ALA A 266 16.30 6.15 -8.57
C ALA A 266 17.41 7.19 -8.69
N ALA A 267 18.52 7.02 -7.99
CA ALA A 267 19.70 7.89 -8.08
C ALA A 267 20.31 7.85 -9.49
N ALA A 268 20.48 6.66 -10.07
CA ALA A 268 21.08 6.47 -11.39
C ALA A 268 20.25 7.11 -12.52
N VAL A 269 18.92 7.09 -12.42
CA VAL A 269 18.02 7.66 -13.44
C VAL A 269 17.52 9.06 -13.10
N SER A 270 17.96 9.67 -12.01
CA SER A 270 17.45 10.96 -11.51
C SER A 270 17.54 12.10 -12.54
N GLY A 271 18.58 12.10 -13.38
CA GLY A 271 18.75 13.04 -14.49
C GLY A 271 18.01 12.68 -15.78
N GLN A 272 17.35 11.52 -15.86
CA GLN A 272 16.79 10.96 -17.10
C GLN A 272 15.29 10.82 -16.99
N ARG A 273 14.53 11.52 -17.84
CA ARG A 273 13.08 11.33 -17.96
C ARG A 273 12.78 10.07 -18.75
N GLY A 274 11.64 9.44 -18.47
CA GLY A 274 11.15 8.30 -19.25
C GLY A 274 10.90 7.06 -18.40
N VAL A 275 10.93 5.91 -19.05
CA VAL A 275 10.60 4.60 -18.45
C VAL A 275 11.87 3.77 -18.33
N HIS A 276 12.24 3.42 -17.12
CA HIS A 276 13.44 2.67 -16.78
C HIS A 276 13.05 1.33 -16.15
N ARG A 277 13.43 0.23 -16.81
CA ARG A 277 13.04 -1.13 -16.39
C ARG A 277 14.16 -1.80 -15.61
N PHE A 278 13.77 -2.35 -14.47
CA PHE A 278 14.62 -3.17 -13.59
C PHE A 278 13.95 -4.52 -13.35
N ASP A 279 14.63 -5.47 -12.78
CA ASP A 279 14.12 -6.83 -12.62
C ASP A 279 12.82 -6.90 -11.81
N ASP A 280 12.74 -6.14 -10.72
CA ASP A 280 11.63 -6.22 -9.75
C ASP A 280 10.63 -5.06 -9.85
N PHE A 281 10.98 -3.99 -10.56
CA PHE A 281 10.18 -2.76 -10.65
C PHE A 281 10.51 -1.96 -11.91
N ILE A 282 9.69 -0.96 -12.20
CA ILE A 282 9.90 -0.04 -13.33
C ILE A 282 9.76 1.38 -12.79
N ILE A 283 10.74 2.25 -13.03
CA ILE A 283 10.64 3.66 -12.68
C ILE A 283 10.08 4.44 -13.87
N TYR A 284 8.90 5.03 -13.69
CA TYR A 284 8.29 6.01 -14.59
C TYR A 284 8.70 7.40 -14.13
N ASN A 285 9.88 7.84 -14.57
CA ASN A 285 10.54 9.06 -14.11
C ASN A 285 10.06 10.27 -14.91
N GLU A 286 8.99 10.94 -14.47
CA GLU A 286 8.31 12.04 -15.20
C GLU A 286 8.12 11.67 -16.69
N PRO A 287 7.40 10.61 -17.02
CA PRO A 287 7.33 10.07 -18.37
C PRO A 287 6.73 11.07 -19.35
N GLY A 288 7.27 11.12 -20.57
CA GLY A 288 6.76 11.95 -21.64
C GLY A 288 5.42 11.44 -22.21
N ARG A 289 4.78 12.26 -23.07
CA ARG A 289 3.51 11.90 -23.73
C ARG A 289 3.61 10.58 -24.53
N SER A 290 4.75 10.33 -25.17
CA SER A 290 5.00 9.09 -25.91
C SER A 290 4.99 7.85 -25.02
N ASP A 291 5.52 7.95 -23.80
CA ASP A 291 5.58 6.82 -22.86
C ASP A 291 4.21 6.56 -22.27
N GLN A 292 3.46 7.63 -21.95
CA GLN A 292 2.07 7.54 -21.52
C GLN A 292 1.19 6.89 -22.63
N LEU A 293 1.38 7.30 -23.88
CA LEU A 293 0.66 6.72 -25.02
C LEU A 293 0.97 5.22 -25.18
N LYS A 294 2.24 4.81 -25.09
CA LYS A 294 2.63 3.39 -25.15
C LYS A 294 1.95 2.57 -24.05
N LEU A 295 1.91 3.10 -22.83
CA LEU A 295 1.24 2.48 -21.70
C LEU A 295 -0.27 2.31 -21.96
N LEU A 296 -0.95 3.36 -22.43
CA LEU A 296 -2.38 3.32 -22.79
C LEU A 296 -2.67 2.34 -23.94
N VAL A 297 -1.83 2.34 -24.98
CA VAL A 297 -1.97 1.40 -26.12
C VAL A 297 -1.81 -0.05 -25.67
N SER A 298 -0.86 -0.33 -24.79
CA SER A 298 -0.68 -1.69 -24.24
C SER A 298 -1.93 -2.16 -23.48
N GLY A 299 -2.54 -1.26 -22.69
CA GLY A 299 -3.79 -1.53 -21.97
C GLY A 299 -4.98 -1.73 -22.91
N LEU A 300 -5.09 -0.92 -23.96
CA LEU A 300 -6.15 -1.07 -24.96
C LEU A 300 -6.02 -2.41 -25.72
N ALA A 301 -4.81 -2.75 -26.16
CA ALA A 301 -4.53 -4.01 -26.82
C ALA A 301 -4.88 -5.23 -25.94
N TYR A 302 -4.59 -5.15 -24.65
CA TYR A 302 -4.99 -6.17 -23.68
C TYR A 302 -6.52 -6.31 -23.60
N ARG A 303 -7.25 -5.20 -23.43
CA ARG A 303 -8.72 -5.21 -23.34
C ARG A 303 -9.40 -5.79 -24.58
N LEU A 304 -8.87 -5.47 -25.76
CA LEU A 304 -9.39 -6.00 -27.04
C LEU A 304 -9.18 -7.52 -27.16
N ARG A 305 -8.08 -8.06 -26.62
CA ARG A 305 -7.82 -9.50 -26.60
C ARG A 305 -8.67 -10.22 -25.56
N ALA A 306 -8.76 -9.66 -24.36
CA ALA A 306 -9.55 -10.22 -23.26
C ALA A 306 -11.07 -10.19 -23.53
N GLY A 307 -11.56 -9.28 -24.38
CA GLY A 307 -12.96 -9.22 -24.79
C GLY A 307 -13.34 -10.21 -25.90
N ARG A 308 -12.38 -10.93 -26.47
CA ARG A 308 -12.57 -11.96 -27.51
C ARG A 308 -12.48 -13.40 -27.00
N SER A 309 -12.06 -13.59 -25.75
CA SER A 309 -12.02 -14.84 -24.99
C SER A 309 -13.20 -14.95 -24.01
#